data_7e7ff09ab73723e89b562e085d3bdfd4
#
_entry.id   7e7ff09ab73723e89b562e085d3bdfd4
#
_cell.length_a   1.000
_cell.length_b   1.000
_cell.length_c   1.000
_cell.angle_alpha   90.00
_cell.angle_beta   90.00
_cell.angle_gamma   90.00
#
_symmetry.space_group_name_H-M   'P 1'
#
loop_
_entity.id
_entity.type
_entity.pdbx_description
1 polymer ?
#
loop_
_entity_poly.entity_id
_entity_poly.type
_entity_poly.pdbx_seq_one_letter_code
_entity_poly.pdbx_strand_id
1 'polypeptide(L)'
;MRLFRGIFSSLAAQALLAAIVPGGLMVFVMHESQQAELAQRDRERLDAFVQTVAEAARAGRPLDQVANLPGPLAGRVLLVDPQGHAIAGPTTSLAARAERPVQVDGRTVATARVVRPPELSDQDRRVLATQYIGVAAIVVVLFVLLLVMAYVFARRWSRPQLQLYRMSRDVVNGDLDLYFDEEGPAEVVATMRNLRRIASQFSRLETARRTWLVSISGELKGPTENMGEHFIKLCEVQPPLPPALIGAIEEDTRRLIHMAEDLNAVALADLGRLPVTFASVDPRALIHNAIYADRKRAEAQGVRLETSTLPEYTVIVKWDGARIEQLFGALIDNSLRYTPRNGRIVLGLESSRDAWRLIIDDNAPGVDVMLAQRLFEPFYRSSDRADESAASGLGLATARAIVEAHHGRIEASRSPIGGLRVTVILPGNPPTA
;
A
#
# COMPACT_ATOMS: atom_id res chain seq x y z
N MET A 1 -0.82 -22.97 1.93
CA MET A 1 -1.71 -24.08 1.56
C MET A 1 -3.17 -23.92 2.02
N ARG A 2 -3.47 -23.47 3.25
CA ARG A 2 -4.86 -23.29 3.72
C ARG A 2 -5.68 -22.29 2.88
N LEU A 3 -5.10 -21.15 2.51
CA LEU A 3 -5.77 -20.12 1.71
C LEU A 3 -6.17 -20.63 0.31
N PHE A 4 -5.23 -21.28 -0.39
CA PHE A 4 -5.52 -21.92 -1.69
C PHE A 4 -6.65 -22.95 -1.58
N ARG A 5 -6.60 -23.85 -0.58
CA ARG A 5 -7.66 -24.85 -0.37
C ARG A 5 -9.01 -24.19 -0.10
N GLY A 6 -9.05 -23.13 0.70
CA GLY A 6 -10.28 -22.39 0.99
C GLY A 6 -10.89 -21.74 -0.25
N ILE A 7 -10.09 -21.02 -1.04
CA ILE A 7 -10.55 -20.38 -2.28
C ILE A 7 -10.99 -21.44 -3.30
N PHE A 8 -10.15 -22.48 -3.51
CA PHE A 8 -10.46 -23.52 -4.47
C PHE A 8 -11.73 -24.29 -4.09
N SER A 9 -11.92 -24.70 -2.83
CA SER A 9 -13.10 -25.43 -2.40
C SER A 9 -14.39 -24.59 -2.54
N SER A 10 -14.34 -23.30 -2.25
CA SER A 10 -15.47 -22.38 -2.44
C SER A 10 -15.82 -22.26 -3.93
N LEU A 11 -14.84 -22.04 -4.80
CA LEU A 11 -15.05 -21.94 -6.25
C LEU A 11 -15.52 -23.28 -6.85
N ALA A 12 -14.99 -24.41 -6.39
CA ALA A 12 -15.41 -25.72 -6.83
C ALA A 12 -16.87 -26.02 -6.44
N ALA A 13 -17.30 -25.62 -5.24
CA ALA A 13 -18.71 -25.75 -4.84
C ALA A 13 -19.64 -24.88 -5.70
N GLN A 14 -19.22 -23.63 -6.01
CA GLN A 14 -19.96 -22.75 -6.93
C GLN A 14 -20.01 -23.32 -8.36
N ALA A 15 -18.91 -23.88 -8.86
CA ALA A 15 -18.85 -24.53 -10.15
C ALA A 15 -19.80 -25.73 -10.23
N LEU A 16 -19.90 -26.52 -9.16
CA LEU A 16 -20.82 -27.64 -9.07
C LEU A 16 -22.30 -27.17 -9.17
N LEU A 17 -22.66 -26.14 -8.41
CA LEU A 17 -24.01 -25.57 -8.47
C LEU A 17 -24.31 -24.98 -9.85
N ALA A 18 -23.34 -24.23 -10.43
CA ALA A 18 -23.47 -23.63 -11.77
C ALA A 18 -23.62 -24.68 -12.90
N ALA A 19 -23.13 -25.89 -12.71
CA ALA A 19 -23.29 -26.97 -13.68
C ALA A 19 -24.59 -27.75 -13.45
N ILE A 20 -24.91 -28.08 -12.20
CA ILE A 20 -26.10 -28.95 -11.88
C ILE A 20 -27.42 -28.22 -12.09
N VAL A 21 -27.52 -26.93 -11.69
CA VAL A 21 -28.80 -26.20 -11.76
C VAL A 21 -29.28 -26.00 -13.21
N PRO A 22 -28.48 -25.54 -14.16
CA PRO A 22 -28.91 -25.44 -15.57
C PRO A 22 -29.13 -26.81 -16.22
N GLY A 23 -28.28 -27.79 -15.87
CA GLY A 23 -28.46 -29.17 -16.34
C GLY A 23 -29.78 -29.77 -15.89
N GLY A 24 -30.13 -29.65 -14.64
CA GLY A 24 -31.41 -30.09 -14.09
C GLY A 24 -32.62 -29.38 -14.70
N LEU A 25 -32.50 -28.05 -14.91
CA LEU A 25 -33.54 -27.27 -15.58
C LEU A 25 -33.73 -27.71 -17.04
N MET A 26 -32.62 -27.99 -17.75
CA MET A 26 -32.68 -28.44 -19.13
C MET A 26 -33.36 -29.83 -19.24
N VAL A 27 -33.03 -30.74 -18.32
CA VAL A 27 -33.70 -32.06 -18.24
C VAL A 27 -35.18 -31.89 -17.93
N PHE A 28 -35.55 -31.02 -17.02
CA PHE A 28 -36.95 -30.74 -16.67
C PHE A 28 -37.72 -30.16 -17.86
N VAL A 29 -37.22 -29.14 -18.53
CA VAL A 29 -37.86 -28.55 -19.73
C VAL A 29 -37.99 -29.57 -20.87
N MET A 30 -36.99 -30.40 -21.07
CA MET A 30 -37.01 -31.44 -22.07
C MET A 30 -38.08 -32.50 -21.77
N HIS A 31 -38.21 -32.90 -20.50
CA HIS A 31 -39.24 -33.81 -20.05
C HIS A 31 -40.66 -33.24 -20.23
N GLU A 32 -40.89 -31.97 -19.84
CA GLU A 32 -42.18 -31.30 -20.06
C GLU A 32 -42.55 -31.15 -21.53
N SER A 33 -41.58 -30.75 -22.37
CA SER A 33 -41.76 -30.64 -23.83
C SER A 33 -42.17 -31.95 -24.46
N GLN A 34 -41.52 -33.04 -24.04
CA GLN A 34 -41.87 -34.40 -24.51
C GLN A 34 -43.26 -34.84 -24.09
N GLN A 35 -43.63 -34.57 -22.84
CA GLN A 35 -45.00 -34.87 -22.38
C GLN A 35 -46.05 -34.09 -23.18
N ALA A 36 -45.79 -32.82 -23.48
CA ALA A 36 -46.68 -31.99 -24.27
C ALA A 36 -46.81 -32.53 -25.73
N GLU A 37 -45.70 -32.96 -26.35
CA GLU A 37 -45.70 -33.53 -27.70
C GLU A 37 -46.48 -34.86 -27.74
N LEU A 38 -46.27 -35.73 -26.77
CA LEU A 38 -47.03 -37.00 -26.64
C LEU A 38 -48.52 -36.75 -26.44
N ALA A 39 -48.85 -35.77 -25.63
CA ALA A 39 -50.26 -35.38 -25.39
C ALA A 39 -50.92 -34.82 -26.67
N GLN A 40 -50.18 -34.05 -27.47
CA GLN A 40 -50.67 -33.53 -28.73
C GLN A 40 -50.88 -34.68 -29.76
N ARG A 41 -49.91 -35.59 -29.91
CA ARG A 41 -50.05 -36.78 -30.77
C ARG A 41 -51.25 -37.66 -30.35
N ASP A 42 -51.43 -37.86 -29.05
CA ASP A 42 -52.58 -38.61 -28.54
C ASP A 42 -53.94 -37.92 -28.88
N ARG A 43 -54.02 -36.59 -28.86
CA ARG A 43 -55.19 -35.79 -29.26
C ARG A 43 -55.50 -35.95 -30.75
N GLU A 44 -54.49 -35.78 -31.62
CA GLU A 44 -54.62 -35.94 -33.10
C GLU A 44 -55.11 -37.36 -33.47
N ARG A 45 -54.51 -38.39 -32.84
CA ARG A 45 -54.90 -39.78 -33.04
C ARG A 45 -56.30 -40.06 -32.50
N LEU A 46 -56.68 -39.43 -31.38
CA LEU A 46 -58.03 -39.57 -30.81
C LEU A 46 -59.06 -38.90 -31.71
N ASP A 47 -58.81 -37.77 -32.32
CA ASP A 47 -59.68 -37.07 -33.26
C ASP A 47 -59.91 -37.95 -34.54
N ALA A 48 -58.88 -38.58 -35.05
CA ALA A 48 -59.00 -39.53 -36.18
C ALA A 48 -59.78 -40.81 -35.77
N PHE A 49 -59.52 -41.34 -34.58
CA PHE A 49 -60.29 -42.50 -34.05
C PHE A 49 -61.77 -42.15 -33.83
N VAL A 50 -62.08 -40.99 -33.30
CA VAL A 50 -63.48 -40.51 -33.12
C VAL A 50 -64.23 -40.43 -34.45
N GLN A 51 -63.58 -39.95 -35.51
CA GLN A 51 -64.16 -39.93 -36.86
C GLN A 51 -64.46 -41.31 -37.36
N THR A 52 -63.53 -42.27 -37.19
CA THR A 52 -63.72 -43.68 -37.60
C THR A 52 -64.89 -44.34 -36.87
N VAL A 53 -64.97 -44.05 -35.55
CA VAL A 53 -66.06 -44.58 -34.70
C VAL A 53 -67.43 -43.94 -35.07
N ALA A 54 -67.42 -42.63 -35.37
CA ALA A 54 -68.62 -41.94 -35.84
C ALA A 54 -69.15 -42.40 -37.18
N GLU A 55 -68.25 -42.69 -38.15
CA GLU A 55 -68.61 -43.33 -39.44
C GLU A 55 -69.19 -44.75 -39.27
N ALA A 56 -68.58 -45.55 -38.38
CA ALA A 56 -69.08 -46.88 -38.10
C ALA A 56 -70.45 -46.88 -37.41
N ALA A 57 -70.69 -45.92 -36.52
CA ALA A 57 -71.99 -45.71 -35.88
C ALA A 57 -73.03 -45.28 -36.86
N ARG A 58 -72.73 -44.45 -37.85
CA ARG A 58 -73.66 -44.06 -38.93
C ARG A 58 -74.00 -45.27 -39.85
N ALA A 59 -73.02 -46.17 -40.01
CA ALA A 59 -73.22 -47.39 -40.78
C ALA A 59 -73.93 -48.49 -40.00
N GLY A 60 -74.38 -48.25 -38.77
CA GLY A 60 -75.07 -49.23 -37.93
C GLY A 60 -74.19 -50.34 -37.39
N ARG A 61 -72.86 -50.20 -37.40
CA ARG A 61 -71.94 -51.24 -36.87
C ARG A 61 -71.86 -51.19 -35.36
N PRO A 62 -71.74 -52.31 -34.67
CA PRO A 62 -71.58 -52.39 -33.22
C PRO A 62 -70.32 -51.68 -32.77
N LEU A 63 -70.39 -50.69 -31.82
CA LEU A 63 -69.27 -49.82 -31.37
C LEU A 63 -68.20 -50.63 -30.62
N ASP A 64 -68.53 -51.73 -29.98
CA ASP A 64 -67.59 -52.63 -29.31
C ASP A 64 -66.59 -53.33 -30.30
N GLN A 65 -67.06 -53.66 -31.48
CA GLN A 65 -66.21 -54.26 -32.52
C GLN A 65 -65.26 -53.20 -33.11
N VAL A 66 -65.69 -51.96 -33.31
CA VAL A 66 -64.90 -50.90 -33.88
C VAL A 66 -63.81 -50.43 -32.92
N ALA A 67 -64.11 -50.43 -31.64
CA ALA A 67 -63.16 -49.99 -30.59
C ALA A 67 -61.95 -50.97 -30.46
N ASN A 68 -62.14 -52.23 -30.85
CA ASN A 68 -61.09 -53.23 -30.78
C ASN A 68 -60.30 -53.42 -32.11
N LEU A 69 -60.52 -52.51 -33.08
CA LEU A 69 -59.74 -52.53 -34.31
C LEU A 69 -58.21 -52.26 -34.06
N PRO A 70 -57.31 -52.93 -34.76
CA PRO A 70 -55.93 -52.64 -34.64
C PRO A 70 -55.59 -51.21 -35.10
N GLY A 71 -54.93 -50.49 -34.29
CA GLY A 71 -54.53 -49.06 -34.58
C GLY A 71 -53.67 -48.48 -33.50
N PRO A 72 -53.14 -47.25 -33.69
CA PRO A 72 -52.20 -46.61 -32.77
C PRO A 72 -52.76 -46.36 -31.38
N LEU A 73 -54.08 -46.47 -31.18
CA LEU A 73 -54.77 -46.34 -29.90
C LEU A 73 -55.36 -47.66 -29.38
N ALA A 74 -55.08 -48.79 -30.06
CA ALA A 74 -55.56 -50.11 -29.64
C ALA A 74 -55.17 -50.43 -28.18
N GLY A 75 -56.13 -50.83 -27.35
CA GLY A 75 -55.91 -51.10 -25.93
C GLY A 75 -55.65 -49.95 -25.04
N ARG A 76 -55.71 -48.69 -25.58
CA ARG A 76 -55.46 -47.43 -24.83
C ARG A 76 -56.71 -46.54 -24.69
N VAL A 77 -57.68 -46.73 -25.55
CA VAL A 77 -58.92 -45.95 -25.57
C VAL A 77 -60.05 -46.72 -24.91
N LEU A 78 -60.75 -46.06 -24.02
CA LEU A 78 -61.99 -46.46 -23.40
C LEU A 78 -63.13 -45.70 -24.08
N LEU A 79 -64.11 -46.41 -24.65
CA LEU A 79 -65.37 -45.85 -25.12
C LEU A 79 -66.40 -45.95 -24.00
N VAL A 80 -67.05 -44.84 -23.71
CA VAL A 80 -68.05 -44.75 -22.63
C VAL A 80 -69.37 -44.24 -23.24
N ASP A 81 -70.47 -44.77 -22.86
CA ASP A 81 -71.79 -44.30 -23.24
C ASP A 81 -72.12 -42.95 -22.61
N PRO A 82 -73.23 -42.28 -23.00
CA PRO A 82 -73.62 -41.01 -22.36
C PRO A 82 -74.01 -41.11 -20.86
N GLN A 83 -74.25 -42.33 -20.39
CA GLN A 83 -74.57 -42.69 -19.00
C GLN A 83 -73.31 -43.01 -18.18
N GLY A 84 -72.14 -43.14 -18.80
CA GLY A 84 -70.86 -43.38 -18.11
C GLY A 84 -70.44 -44.86 -18.06
N HIS A 85 -71.18 -45.78 -18.71
CA HIS A 85 -70.81 -47.19 -18.75
C HIS A 85 -69.79 -47.46 -19.89
N ALA A 86 -68.87 -48.35 -19.64
CA ALA A 86 -67.87 -48.71 -20.62
C ALA A 86 -68.51 -49.53 -21.72
N ILE A 87 -68.40 -49.10 -22.99
CA ILE A 87 -68.84 -49.83 -24.17
C ILE A 87 -67.74 -50.78 -24.61
N ALA A 88 -66.49 -50.33 -24.68
CA ALA A 88 -65.36 -51.08 -25.09
C ALA A 88 -64.02 -50.46 -24.63
N GLY A 89 -62.97 -51.22 -24.50
CA GLY A 89 -61.61 -50.77 -24.13
C GLY A 89 -61.18 -51.33 -22.77
N PRO A 90 -60.00 -50.88 -22.28
CA PRO A 90 -59.45 -51.35 -21.02
C PRO A 90 -60.24 -50.91 -19.80
N THR A 91 -60.55 -51.84 -18.91
CA THR A 91 -61.21 -51.58 -17.65
C THR A 91 -60.16 -51.01 -16.67
N THR A 92 -60.07 -49.68 -16.56
CA THR A 92 -59.09 -49.02 -15.69
C THR A 92 -59.71 -47.77 -15.02
N SER A 93 -59.29 -47.51 -13.80
CA SER A 93 -59.71 -46.30 -13.03
C SER A 93 -58.77 -45.10 -13.22
N LEU A 94 -57.83 -45.18 -14.21
CA LEU A 94 -56.92 -44.08 -14.47
C LEU A 94 -57.64 -42.88 -15.07
N ALA A 95 -57.25 -41.68 -14.64
CA ALA A 95 -57.77 -40.45 -15.19
C ALA A 95 -57.49 -40.32 -16.69
N ALA A 96 -58.48 -39.87 -17.43
CA ALA A 96 -58.35 -39.67 -18.88
C ALA A 96 -57.30 -38.61 -19.19
N ARG A 97 -56.35 -38.91 -20.06
CA ARG A 97 -55.33 -37.97 -20.57
C ARG A 97 -55.90 -37.06 -21.67
N ALA A 98 -56.81 -37.55 -22.44
CA ALA A 98 -57.54 -36.79 -23.44
C ALA A 98 -58.93 -37.44 -23.60
N GLU A 99 -59.95 -36.66 -23.86
CA GLU A 99 -61.29 -37.13 -24.14
C GLU A 99 -61.92 -36.33 -25.26
N ARG A 100 -62.75 -37.03 -26.06
CA ARG A 100 -63.52 -36.46 -27.18
C ARG A 100 -64.88 -37.09 -27.27
N PRO A 101 -65.95 -36.34 -27.45
CA PRO A 101 -67.27 -36.89 -27.71
C PRO A 101 -67.37 -37.44 -29.16
N VAL A 102 -67.94 -38.62 -29.32
CA VAL A 102 -68.30 -39.19 -30.61
C VAL A 102 -69.69 -38.70 -30.94
N GLN A 103 -69.82 -37.86 -31.95
CA GLN A 103 -71.10 -37.28 -32.38
C GLN A 103 -71.58 -37.90 -33.69
N VAL A 104 -72.86 -38.27 -33.72
CA VAL A 104 -73.57 -38.73 -34.92
C VAL A 104 -74.84 -37.89 -35.05
N ASP A 105 -75.01 -37.21 -36.16
CA ASP A 105 -76.15 -36.33 -36.46
C ASP A 105 -76.47 -35.34 -35.33
N GLY A 106 -75.41 -34.75 -34.76
CA GLY A 106 -75.51 -33.75 -33.67
C GLY A 106 -75.80 -34.32 -32.27
N ARG A 107 -75.89 -35.62 -32.12
CA ARG A 107 -76.08 -36.30 -30.81
C ARG A 107 -74.79 -37.02 -30.37
N THR A 108 -74.38 -36.88 -29.15
CA THR A 108 -73.27 -37.63 -28.56
C THR A 108 -73.72 -39.07 -28.29
N VAL A 109 -73.15 -40.02 -29.01
CA VAL A 109 -73.42 -41.46 -28.90
C VAL A 109 -72.45 -42.19 -27.98
N ALA A 110 -71.23 -41.69 -27.84
CA ALA A 110 -70.17 -42.18 -26.94
C ALA A 110 -69.13 -41.09 -26.65
N THR A 111 -68.27 -41.30 -25.64
CA THR A 111 -67.11 -40.49 -25.38
C THR A 111 -65.86 -41.42 -25.43
N ALA A 112 -64.90 -41.05 -26.26
CA ALA A 112 -63.64 -41.73 -26.34
C ALA A 112 -62.62 -41.12 -25.39
N ARG A 113 -62.04 -41.91 -24.50
CA ARG A 113 -61.03 -41.46 -23.48
C ARG A 113 -59.72 -42.22 -23.63
N VAL A 114 -58.62 -41.53 -23.72
CA VAL A 114 -57.28 -42.12 -23.69
C VAL A 114 -56.89 -42.31 -22.22
N VAL A 115 -56.82 -43.57 -21.76
CA VAL A 115 -56.61 -43.94 -20.35
C VAL A 115 -55.20 -44.51 -20.06
N ARG A 116 -54.48 -44.92 -21.09
CA ARG A 116 -53.10 -45.44 -20.93
C ARG A 116 -52.10 -44.57 -21.66
N PRO A 117 -50.90 -44.38 -21.10
CA PRO A 117 -49.80 -43.67 -21.82
C PRO A 117 -49.38 -44.45 -23.07
N PRO A 118 -48.78 -43.76 -24.06
CA PRO A 118 -48.24 -44.43 -25.22
C PRO A 118 -47.09 -45.36 -24.80
N GLU A 119 -47.04 -46.53 -25.37
CA GLU A 119 -45.83 -47.35 -25.31
C GLU A 119 -44.79 -46.73 -26.22
N LEU A 120 -43.67 -46.32 -25.65
CA LEU A 120 -42.54 -45.78 -26.39
C LEU A 120 -41.94 -46.89 -27.23
N SER A 121 -41.80 -46.68 -28.53
CA SER A 121 -41.09 -47.60 -29.38
C SER A 121 -39.63 -47.72 -29.00
N ASP A 122 -38.94 -48.81 -29.33
CA ASP A 122 -37.51 -48.96 -29.08
C ASP A 122 -36.68 -47.87 -29.74
N GLN A 123 -37.18 -47.30 -30.84
CA GLN A 123 -36.58 -46.17 -31.51
C GLN A 123 -36.72 -44.88 -30.69
N ASP A 124 -37.90 -44.59 -30.13
CA ASP A 124 -38.14 -43.40 -29.26
C ASP A 124 -37.27 -43.47 -27.99
N ARG A 125 -37.18 -44.69 -27.40
CA ARG A 125 -36.31 -44.90 -26.21
C ARG A 125 -34.84 -44.64 -26.49
N ARG A 126 -34.35 -45.05 -27.68
CA ARG A 126 -32.94 -44.78 -28.10
C ARG A 126 -32.68 -43.30 -28.32
N VAL A 127 -33.60 -42.58 -28.97
CA VAL A 127 -33.50 -41.13 -29.21
C VAL A 127 -33.46 -40.40 -27.88
N LEU A 128 -34.36 -40.73 -26.96
CA LEU A 128 -34.38 -40.16 -25.61
C LEU A 128 -33.09 -40.43 -24.85
N ALA A 129 -32.60 -41.66 -24.85
CA ALA A 129 -31.35 -42.03 -24.18
C ALA A 129 -30.17 -41.23 -24.75
N THR A 130 -30.11 -41.06 -26.07
CA THR A 130 -29.05 -40.29 -26.72
C THR A 130 -29.11 -38.79 -26.34
N GLN A 131 -30.32 -38.20 -26.24
CA GLN A 131 -30.49 -36.82 -25.80
C GLN A 131 -30.08 -36.60 -24.34
N TYR A 132 -30.47 -37.49 -23.42
CA TYR A 132 -30.08 -37.42 -22.02
C TYR A 132 -28.55 -37.63 -21.84
N ILE A 133 -27.94 -38.54 -22.58
CA ILE A 133 -26.49 -38.73 -22.58
C ILE A 133 -25.79 -37.46 -23.10
N GLY A 134 -26.32 -36.85 -24.15
CA GLY A 134 -25.78 -35.61 -24.70
C GLY A 134 -25.80 -34.46 -23.68
N VAL A 135 -26.95 -34.29 -23.00
CA VAL A 135 -27.07 -33.28 -21.93
C VAL A 135 -26.10 -33.56 -20.76
N ALA A 136 -26.02 -34.81 -20.33
CA ALA A 136 -25.10 -35.22 -19.27
C ALA A 136 -23.64 -34.97 -19.66
N ALA A 137 -23.25 -35.24 -20.89
CA ALA A 137 -21.90 -35.00 -21.41
C ALA A 137 -21.58 -33.49 -21.40
N ILE A 138 -22.51 -32.62 -21.83
CA ILE A 138 -22.33 -31.18 -21.82
C ILE A 138 -22.16 -30.67 -20.38
N VAL A 139 -22.97 -31.14 -19.43
CA VAL A 139 -22.87 -30.75 -18.00
C VAL A 139 -21.51 -31.17 -17.42
N VAL A 140 -21.03 -32.38 -17.73
CA VAL A 140 -19.71 -32.87 -17.28
C VAL A 140 -18.58 -32.02 -17.87
N VAL A 141 -18.61 -31.72 -19.17
CA VAL A 141 -17.59 -30.89 -19.82
C VAL A 141 -17.57 -29.48 -19.21
N LEU A 142 -18.75 -28.89 -19.04
CA LEU A 142 -18.86 -27.55 -18.42
C LEU A 142 -18.31 -27.55 -16.98
N PHE A 143 -18.64 -28.56 -16.20
CA PHE A 143 -18.13 -28.69 -14.82
C PHE A 143 -16.62 -28.84 -14.78
N VAL A 144 -16.03 -29.67 -15.64
CA VAL A 144 -14.57 -29.83 -15.73
C VAL A 144 -13.91 -28.50 -16.13
N LEU A 145 -14.47 -27.80 -17.11
CA LEU A 145 -13.97 -26.49 -17.53
C LEU A 145 -13.98 -25.46 -16.37
N LEU A 146 -15.09 -25.39 -15.62
CA LEU A 146 -15.23 -24.53 -14.46
C LEU A 146 -14.24 -24.91 -13.34
N LEU A 147 -13.99 -26.18 -13.10
CA LEU A 147 -12.99 -26.66 -12.15
C LEU A 147 -11.56 -26.24 -12.54
N VAL A 148 -11.20 -26.39 -13.81
CA VAL A 148 -9.89 -25.94 -14.32
C VAL A 148 -9.75 -24.46 -14.14
N MET A 149 -10.77 -23.68 -14.48
CA MET A 149 -10.77 -22.23 -14.31
C MET A 149 -10.64 -21.83 -12.83
N ALA A 150 -11.38 -22.51 -11.94
CA ALA A 150 -11.29 -22.32 -10.49
C ALA A 150 -9.90 -22.63 -9.96
N TYR A 151 -9.24 -23.67 -10.44
CA TYR A 151 -7.89 -24.04 -10.06
C TYR A 151 -6.86 -22.98 -10.50
N VAL A 152 -6.92 -22.55 -11.76
CA VAL A 152 -6.02 -21.52 -12.30
C VAL A 152 -6.20 -20.20 -11.53
N PHE A 153 -7.44 -19.80 -11.30
CA PHE A 153 -7.77 -18.59 -10.56
C PHE A 153 -7.26 -18.66 -9.12
N ALA A 154 -7.57 -19.74 -8.39
CA ALA A 154 -7.12 -19.93 -7.02
C ALA A 154 -5.59 -19.91 -6.90
N ARG A 155 -4.88 -20.51 -7.86
CA ARG A 155 -3.41 -20.54 -7.90
C ARG A 155 -2.83 -19.14 -8.19
N ARG A 156 -3.41 -18.42 -9.17
CA ARG A 156 -2.96 -17.08 -9.57
C ARG A 156 -3.20 -16.04 -8.46
N TRP A 157 -4.27 -16.22 -7.67
CA TRP A 157 -4.63 -15.27 -6.61
C TRP A 157 -3.93 -15.56 -5.29
N SER A 158 -3.77 -16.83 -4.90
CA SER A 158 -3.25 -17.18 -3.58
C SER A 158 -1.74 -16.99 -3.42
N ARG A 159 -0.96 -17.12 -4.51
CA ARG A 159 0.51 -16.97 -4.46
C ARG A 159 0.95 -15.55 -4.05
N PRO A 160 0.49 -14.48 -4.71
CA PRO A 160 0.89 -13.11 -4.35
C PRO A 160 0.46 -12.73 -2.93
N GLN A 161 -0.72 -13.16 -2.49
CA GLN A 161 -1.17 -12.91 -1.12
C GLN A 161 -0.28 -13.59 -0.07
N LEU A 162 0.18 -14.80 -0.34
CA LEU A 162 1.11 -15.49 0.56
C LEU A 162 2.48 -14.80 0.60
N GLN A 163 2.96 -14.27 -0.54
CA GLN A 163 4.17 -13.46 -0.59
C GLN A 163 4.00 -12.19 0.23
N LEU A 164 2.91 -11.45 0.06
CA LEU A 164 2.61 -10.25 0.85
C LEU A 164 2.59 -10.54 2.36
N TYR A 165 1.96 -11.64 2.75
CA TYR A 165 1.96 -12.06 4.16
C TYR A 165 3.37 -12.36 4.70
N ARG A 166 4.22 -13.04 3.90
CA ARG A 166 5.61 -13.30 4.28
C ARG A 166 6.40 -12.01 4.41
N MET A 167 6.34 -11.14 3.42
CA MET A 167 6.99 -9.82 3.47
C MET A 167 6.58 -9.01 4.70
N SER A 168 5.29 -8.98 5.02
CA SER A 168 4.80 -8.30 6.21
C SER A 168 5.39 -8.90 7.49
N ARG A 169 5.50 -10.22 7.58
CA ARG A 169 6.11 -10.90 8.73
C ARG A 169 7.62 -10.65 8.81
N ASP A 170 8.31 -10.63 7.67
CA ASP A 170 9.75 -10.40 7.61
C ASP A 170 10.08 -8.98 8.09
N VAL A 171 9.28 -7.97 7.69
CA VAL A 171 9.38 -6.60 8.25
C VAL A 171 9.20 -6.57 9.77
N VAL A 172 8.20 -7.27 10.30
CA VAL A 172 7.96 -7.35 11.76
C VAL A 172 9.14 -8.00 12.48
N ASN A 173 9.80 -8.97 11.85
CA ASN A 173 10.97 -9.64 12.41
C ASN A 173 12.28 -8.85 12.24
N GLY A 174 12.22 -7.66 11.59
CA GLY A 174 13.37 -6.79 11.38
C GLY A 174 14.16 -7.09 10.11
N ASP A 175 13.70 -8.01 9.26
CA ASP A 175 14.26 -8.22 7.93
C ASP A 175 13.63 -7.20 6.96
N LEU A 176 14.43 -6.21 6.60
CA LEU A 176 14.00 -5.07 5.79
C LEU A 176 14.44 -5.18 4.31
N ASP A 177 15.21 -6.22 3.97
CA ASP A 177 15.62 -6.49 2.59
C ASP A 177 14.57 -7.37 1.89
N LEU A 178 13.50 -6.72 1.43
CA LEU A 178 12.34 -7.39 0.86
C LEU A 178 12.48 -7.60 -0.64
N TYR A 179 12.51 -8.87 -1.03
CA TYR A 179 12.43 -9.29 -2.43
C TYR A 179 11.06 -9.93 -2.72
N PHE A 180 10.49 -9.63 -3.89
CA PHE A 180 9.25 -10.25 -4.37
C PHE A 180 9.17 -10.20 -5.90
N ASP A 181 8.46 -11.18 -6.47
CA ASP A 181 8.11 -11.19 -7.88
C ASP A 181 6.91 -10.28 -8.15
N GLU A 182 7.00 -9.43 -9.18
CA GLU A 182 5.92 -8.52 -9.56
C GLU A 182 4.80 -9.24 -10.35
N GLU A 183 4.50 -10.48 -9.98
CA GLU A 183 3.43 -11.27 -10.57
C GLU A 183 2.17 -11.24 -9.70
N GLY A 184 1.02 -10.99 -10.33
CA GLY A 184 -0.27 -11.03 -9.62
C GLY A 184 -1.20 -9.86 -9.95
N PRO A 185 -2.30 -9.73 -9.19
CA PRO A 185 -3.21 -8.60 -9.29
C PRO A 185 -2.51 -7.28 -9.01
N ALA A 186 -2.84 -6.23 -9.76
CA ALA A 186 -2.18 -4.93 -9.70
C ALA A 186 -2.20 -4.33 -8.29
N GLU A 187 -3.30 -4.50 -7.55
CA GLU A 187 -3.47 -3.99 -6.19
C GLU A 187 -2.52 -4.67 -5.19
N VAL A 188 -2.30 -5.98 -5.34
CA VAL A 188 -1.40 -6.74 -4.46
C VAL A 188 0.05 -6.36 -4.74
N VAL A 189 0.43 -6.24 -6.02
CA VAL A 189 1.77 -5.79 -6.43
C VAL A 189 2.02 -4.36 -5.95
N ALA A 190 1.05 -3.44 -6.08
CA ALA A 190 1.16 -2.08 -5.56
C ALA A 190 1.38 -2.06 -4.04
N THR A 191 0.66 -2.91 -3.29
CA THR A 191 0.81 -3.04 -1.84
C THR A 191 2.20 -3.57 -1.48
N MET A 192 2.73 -4.55 -2.20
CA MET A 192 4.09 -5.07 -1.99
C MET A 192 5.16 -4.00 -2.25
N ARG A 193 5.00 -3.19 -3.31
CA ARG A 193 5.90 -2.06 -3.60
C ARG A 193 5.88 -1.01 -2.49
N ASN A 194 4.69 -0.68 -1.98
CA ASN A 194 4.56 0.25 -0.86
C ASN A 194 5.21 -0.30 0.41
N LEU A 195 5.00 -1.58 0.72
CA LEU A 195 5.64 -2.23 1.87
C LEU A 195 7.17 -2.23 1.75
N ARG A 196 7.72 -2.53 0.56
CA ARG A 196 9.16 -2.45 0.29
C ARG A 196 9.70 -1.02 0.46
N ARG A 197 8.94 0.00 0.00
CA ARG A 197 9.31 1.42 0.19
C ARG A 197 9.37 1.77 1.68
N ILE A 198 8.38 1.37 2.46
CA ILE A 198 8.36 1.58 3.92
C ILE A 198 9.55 0.88 4.57
N ALA A 199 9.79 -0.40 4.25
CA ALA A 199 10.93 -1.16 4.78
C ALA A 199 12.27 -0.50 4.45
N SER A 200 12.46 -0.03 3.21
CA SER A 200 13.69 0.67 2.80
C SER A 200 13.88 2.02 3.52
N GLN A 201 12.80 2.76 3.76
CA GLN A 201 12.86 4.00 4.56
C GLN A 201 13.24 3.69 6.00
N PHE A 202 12.62 2.67 6.59
CA PHE A 202 12.94 2.25 7.96
C PHE A 202 14.37 1.76 8.09
N SER A 203 14.88 0.97 7.13
CA SER A 203 16.29 0.53 7.09
C SER A 203 17.26 1.70 7.04
N ARG A 204 16.96 2.73 6.23
CA ARG A 204 17.79 3.96 6.16
C ARG A 204 17.80 4.70 7.49
N LEU A 205 16.64 4.84 8.13
CA LEU A 205 16.51 5.49 9.45
C LEU A 205 17.28 4.72 10.52
N GLU A 206 17.17 3.40 10.55
CA GLU A 206 17.89 2.56 11.52
C GLU A 206 19.41 2.62 11.29
N THR A 207 19.85 2.61 10.04
CA THR A 207 21.28 2.76 9.69
C THR A 207 21.79 4.14 10.10
N ALA A 208 21.04 5.20 9.78
CA ALA A 208 21.40 6.55 10.19
C ALA A 208 21.49 6.68 11.71
N ARG A 209 20.51 6.12 12.43
CA ARG A 209 20.52 6.09 13.90
C ARG A 209 21.74 5.35 14.49
N ARG A 210 22.08 4.18 13.92
CA ARG A 210 23.28 3.42 14.37
C ARG A 210 24.56 4.20 14.10
N THR A 211 24.69 4.76 12.92
CA THR A 211 25.83 5.59 12.57
C THR A 211 25.95 6.79 13.52
N TRP A 212 24.81 7.42 13.81
CA TRP A 212 24.73 8.54 14.74
C TRP A 212 25.23 8.15 16.16
N LEU A 213 24.76 7.01 16.72
CA LEU A 213 25.22 6.52 18.03
C LEU A 213 26.72 6.21 18.07
N VAL A 214 27.25 5.60 17.01
CA VAL A 214 28.70 5.31 16.90
C VAL A 214 29.51 6.61 16.83
N SER A 215 29.03 7.59 16.06
CA SER A 215 29.69 8.90 15.96
C SER A 215 29.72 9.64 17.29
N ILE A 216 28.60 9.68 18.03
CA ILE A 216 28.57 10.26 19.38
C ILE A 216 29.60 9.60 20.30
N SER A 217 29.61 8.28 20.33
CA SER A 217 30.52 7.54 21.20
C SER A 217 31.97 7.83 20.86
N GLY A 218 32.29 7.96 19.57
CA GLY A 218 33.63 8.29 19.10
C GLY A 218 34.06 9.71 19.48
N GLU A 219 33.15 10.70 19.29
CA GLU A 219 33.44 12.10 19.57
C GLU A 219 33.52 12.43 21.08
N LEU A 220 32.75 11.72 21.93
CA LEU A 220 32.84 11.88 23.38
C LEU A 220 34.11 11.24 23.96
N LYS A 221 34.62 10.19 23.34
CA LYS A 221 35.76 9.44 23.85
C LYS A 221 37.02 10.28 23.99
N GLY A 222 37.39 11.04 22.96
CA GLY A 222 38.60 11.88 22.94
C GLY A 222 38.66 12.90 24.08
N PRO A 223 37.67 13.82 24.20
CA PRO A 223 37.66 14.79 25.29
C PRO A 223 37.62 14.16 26.66
N THR A 224 36.89 13.04 26.86
CA THR A 224 36.85 12.34 28.16
C THR A 224 38.17 11.67 28.50
N GLU A 225 38.88 11.10 27.56
CA GLU A 225 40.20 10.51 27.77
C GLU A 225 41.22 11.61 28.13
N ASN A 226 41.23 12.74 27.34
CA ASN A 226 42.11 13.88 27.64
C ASN A 226 41.86 14.45 29.04
N MET A 227 40.58 14.63 29.41
CA MET A 227 40.21 15.10 30.74
C MET A 227 40.71 14.12 31.81
N GLY A 228 40.58 12.81 31.61
CA GLY A 228 41.12 11.77 32.49
C GLY A 228 42.63 11.91 32.66
N GLU A 229 43.38 12.10 31.57
CA GLU A 229 44.83 12.33 31.62
C GLU A 229 45.21 13.61 32.37
N HIS A 230 44.48 14.70 32.13
CA HIS A 230 44.70 15.97 32.82
C HIS A 230 44.41 15.85 34.32
N PHE A 231 43.38 15.10 34.74
CA PHE A 231 43.12 14.81 36.16
C PHE A 231 44.23 13.95 36.81
N ILE A 232 44.76 12.94 36.11
CA ILE A 232 45.90 12.16 36.60
C ILE A 232 47.12 13.07 36.80
N LYS A 233 47.47 13.88 35.82
CA LYS A 233 48.54 14.88 35.94
C LYS A 233 48.30 15.85 37.09
N LEU A 234 47.08 16.28 37.33
CA LEU A 234 46.71 17.18 38.42
C LEU A 234 46.98 16.51 39.79
N CYS A 235 46.75 15.23 39.94
CA CYS A 235 46.99 14.46 41.15
C CYS A 235 48.51 14.24 41.42
N GLU A 236 49.37 14.29 40.40
CA GLU A 236 50.80 14.09 40.52
C GLU A 236 51.59 15.37 40.83
N VAL A 237 51.01 16.56 40.58
CA VAL A 237 51.64 17.86 40.73
C VAL A 237 51.40 18.47 42.09
N GLN A 238 52.48 18.91 42.77
CA GLN A 238 52.38 19.63 44.05
C GLN A 238 52.03 21.13 43.79
N PRO A 239 51.26 21.76 44.68
CA PRO A 239 50.96 23.22 44.57
C PRO A 239 52.22 24.09 44.55
N PRO A 240 52.25 25.19 43.79
CA PRO A 240 51.13 25.75 43.00
C PRO A 240 50.89 25.02 41.69
N LEU A 241 49.60 24.80 41.37
CA LEU A 241 49.18 24.12 40.15
C LEU A 241 49.60 24.91 38.88
N PRO A 242 50.08 24.27 37.83
CA PRO A 242 50.43 24.94 36.60
C PRO A 242 49.21 25.58 35.92
N PRO A 243 49.19 26.90 35.67
CA PRO A 243 48.07 27.58 35.03
C PRO A 243 47.68 26.94 33.66
N ALA A 244 48.67 26.40 32.95
CA ALA A 244 48.43 25.69 31.67
C ALA A 244 47.62 24.43 31.83
N LEU A 245 47.78 23.64 32.92
CA LEU A 245 46.98 22.43 33.19
C LEU A 245 45.55 22.81 33.56
N ILE A 246 45.35 23.84 34.37
CA ILE A 246 44.00 24.36 34.69
C ILE A 246 43.29 24.83 33.39
N GLY A 247 43.97 25.61 32.56
CA GLY A 247 43.42 26.08 31.28
C GLY A 247 43.05 24.92 30.32
N ALA A 248 43.85 23.86 30.29
CA ALA A 248 43.52 22.67 29.49
C ALA A 248 42.27 21.95 29.99
N ILE A 249 42.13 21.77 31.31
CA ILE A 249 40.92 21.17 31.90
C ILE A 249 39.68 22.04 31.65
N GLU A 250 39.80 23.36 31.78
CA GLU A 250 38.71 24.27 31.46
C GLU A 250 38.27 24.20 30.00
N GLU A 251 39.23 24.08 29.08
CA GLU A 251 38.97 24.00 27.64
C GLU A 251 38.26 22.65 27.29
N ASP A 252 38.78 21.54 27.80
CA ASP A 252 38.14 20.22 27.59
C ASP A 252 36.71 20.16 28.20
N THR A 253 36.55 20.75 29.40
CA THR A 253 35.22 20.86 30.04
C THR A 253 34.27 21.69 29.21
N ARG A 254 34.70 22.85 28.73
CA ARG A 254 33.88 23.73 27.87
C ARG A 254 33.51 22.99 26.56
N ARG A 255 34.45 22.31 25.97
CA ARG A 255 34.21 21.51 24.77
C ARG A 255 33.16 20.42 24.96
N LEU A 256 33.20 19.68 26.07
CA LEU A 256 32.18 18.67 26.41
C LEU A 256 30.80 19.29 26.62
N ILE A 257 30.74 20.46 27.31
CA ILE A 257 29.47 21.19 27.50
C ILE A 257 28.86 21.57 26.15
N HIS A 258 29.64 22.21 25.27
CA HIS A 258 29.17 22.62 23.95
C HIS A 258 28.73 21.41 23.10
N MET A 259 29.46 20.29 23.18
CA MET A 259 29.07 19.08 22.46
C MET A 259 27.74 18.51 23.00
N ALA A 260 27.53 18.53 24.31
CA ALA A 260 26.27 18.08 24.91
C ALA A 260 25.09 19.02 24.53
N GLU A 261 25.32 20.33 24.48
CA GLU A 261 24.34 21.32 24.03
C GLU A 261 23.96 21.14 22.58
N ASP A 262 24.94 20.96 21.69
CA ASP A 262 24.74 20.72 20.28
C ASP A 262 23.96 19.42 20.04
N LEU A 263 24.35 18.34 20.72
CA LEU A 263 23.65 17.07 20.63
C LEU A 263 22.19 17.18 21.07
N ASN A 264 21.95 17.87 22.19
CA ASN A 264 20.60 18.13 22.68
C ASN A 264 19.79 18.98 21.71
N ALA A 265 20.38 20.00 21.11
CA ALA A 265 19.72 20.86 20.13
C ALA A 265 19.29 20.07 18.88
N VAL A 266 20.20 19.25 18.32
CA VAL A 266 19.91 18.41 17.16
C VAL A 266 18.83 17.37 17.51
N ALA A 267 18.95 16.68 18.65
CA ALA A 267 17.98 15.68 19.08
C ALA A 267 16.56 16.27 19.30
N LEU A 268 16.46 17.46 19.89
CA LEU A 268 15.18 18.13 20.06
C LEU A 268 14.61 18.66 18.75
N ALA A 269 15.45 19.11 17.82
CA ALA A 269 15.04 19.56 16.49
C ALA A 269 14.47 18.41 15.66
N ASP A 270 15.10 17.23 15.66
CA ASP A 270 14.60 16.04 14.96
C ASP A 270 13.20 15.62 15.46
N LEU A 271 12.90 15.91 16.73
CA LEU A 271 11.56 15.70 17.30
C LEU A 271 10.59 16.86 17.03
N GLY A 272 11.03 17.94 16.35
CA GLY A 272 10.24 19.16 16.17
C GLY A 272 9.96 19.89 17.50
N ARG A 273 10.81 19.70 18.50
CA ARG A 273 10.61 20.18 19.89
C ARG A 273 11.70 21.12 20.39
N LEU A 274 12.59 21.61 19.52
CA LEU A 274 13.61 22.58 19.95
C LEU A 274 12.91 23.84 20.47
N PRO A 275 13.05 24.17 21.77
CA PRO A 275 12.37 25.33 22.33
C PRO A 275 13.01 26.63 21.83
N VAL A 276 12.17 27.56 21.36
CA VAL A 276 12.56 28.89 20.90
C VAL A 276 11.70 29.93 21.61
N THR A 277 12.35 30.94 22.21
CA THR A 277 11.67 32.02 22.92
C THR A 277 11.82 33.32 22.10
N PHE A 278 10.81 33.60 21.28
CA PHE A 278 10.82 34.81 20.45
C PHE A 278 10.73 36.12 21.27
N ALA A 279 11.74 36.94 21.12
CA ALA A 279 11.81 38.28 21.74
C ALA A 279 12.16 39.33 20.70
N SER A 280 11.94 40.60 21.02
CA SER A 280 12.38 41.70 20.16
C SER A 280 13.88 41.89 20.32
N VAL A 281 14.64 41.66 19.25
CA VAL A 281 16.10 41.75 19.23
C VAL A 281 16.59 42.61 18.06
N ASP A 282 17.74 43.26 18.20
CA ASP A 282 18.46 43.88 17.08
C ASP A 282 19.51 42.88 16.54
N PRO A 283 19.37 42.34 15.33
CA PRO A 283 20.31 41.36 14.77
C PRO A 283 21.71 41.93 14.53
N ARG A 284 21.85 43.30 14.40
CA ARG A 284 23.17 43.92 14.30
C ARG A 284 23.93 43.81 15.62
N ALA A 285 23.21 44.00 16.75
CA ALA A 285 23.81 43.83 18.08
C ALA A 285 24.28 42.39 18.29
N LEU A 286 23.48 41.39 17.85
CA LEU A 286 23.88 39.97 17.91
C LEU A 286 25.14 39.68 17.07
N ILE A 287 25.27 40.26 15.87
CA ILE A 287 26.48 40.14 15.04
C ILE A 287 27.68 40.75 15.74
N HIS A 288 27.54 41.95 16.29
CA HIS A 288 28.62 42.61 17.01
C HIS A 288 29.05 41.83 18.26
N ASN A 289 28.10 41.29 19.02
CA ASN A 289 28.38 40.43 20.17
C ASN A 289 29.16 39.18 19.77
N ALA A 290 28.74 38.50 18.69
CA ALA A 290 29.40 37.31 18.17
C ALA A 290 30.86 37.60 17.75
N ILE A 291 31.09 38.71 17.02
CA ILE A 291 32.44 39.15 16.63
C ILE A 291 33.29 39.48 17.85
N TYR A 292 32.73 40.18 18.83
CA TYR A 292 33.44 40.56 20.05
C TYR A 292 33.85 39.31 20.85
N ALA A 293 32.95 38.33 21.00
CA ALA A 293 33.19 37.11 21.73
C ALA A 293 34.36 36.28 21.15
N ASP A 294 34.41 36.14 19.81
CA ASP A 294 35.41 35.31 19.11
C ASP A 294 36.65 36.09 18.65
N ARG A 295 36.70 37.40 18.87
CA ARG A 295 37.81 38.26 18.42
C ARG A 295 39.18 37.79 18.89
N LYS A 296 39.32 37.50 20.20
CA LYS A 296 40.58 37.02 20.76
C LYS A 296 41.04 35.69 20.16
N ARG A 297 40.10 34.78 19.90
CA ARG A 297 40.39 33.50 19.26
C ARG A 297 40.86 33.68 17.79
N ALA A 298 40.14 34.54 17.07
CA ALA A 298 40.50 34.88 15.70
C ALA A 298 41.92 35.50 15.61
N GLU A 299 42.22 36.51 16.49
CA GLU A 299 43.52 37.15 16.58
C GLU A 299 44.64 36.15 16.92
N ALA A 300 44.42 35.25 17.88
CA ALA A 300 45.38 34.20 18.25
C ALA A 300 45.69 33.23 17.08
N GLN A 301 44.71 32.98 16.23
CA GLN A 301 44.86 32.15 15.04
C GLN A 301 45.39 32.94 13.82
N GLY A 302 45.51 34.28 13.96
CA GLY A 302 45.92 35.16 12.87
C GLY A 302 44.86 35.33 11.79
N VAL A 303 43.59 35.21 12.13
CA VAL A 303 42.43 35.36 11.23
C VAL A 303 41.74 36.67 11.51
N ARG A 304 41.36 37.40 10.47
CA ARG A 304 40.59 38.66 10.61
C ARG A 304 39.09 38.38 10.60
N LEU A 305 38.41 38.85 11.63
CA LEU A 305 36.97 38.75 11.75
C LEU A 305 36.37 40.15 11.54
N GLU A 306 35.59 40.31 10.46
CA GLU A 306 35.14 41.63 9.98
C GLU A 306 33.62 41.59 9.72
N THR A 307 33.00 42.79 9.70
CA THR A 307 31.63 42.94 9.19
C THR A 307 31.65 43.45 7.76
N SER A 308 30.68 43.01 6.97
CA SER A 308 30.41 43.62 5.66
C SER A 308 29.19 44.55 5.77
N THR A 309 28.29 44.51 4.80
CA THR A 309 27.08 45.33 4.75
C THR A 309 26.18 45.04 5.94
N LEU A 310 26.04 46.07 6.81
CA LEU A 310 25.02 46.10 7.88
C LEU A 310 24.09 47.28 7.61
N PRO A 311 22.79 47.15 7.91
CA PRO A 311 21.85 48.27 7.84
C PRO A 311 22.29 49.41 8.73
N GLU A 312 22.24 50.68 8.24
CA GLU A 312 22.58 51.87 9.04
C GLU A 312 21.52 52.19 10.07
N TYR A 313 20.27 51.75 9.86
CA TYR A 313 19.14 51.97 10.76
C TYR A 313 18.97 50.83 11.76
N THR A 314 18.31 51.14 12.90
CA THR A 314 17.98 50.11 13.90
C THR A 314 16.96 49.12 13.35
N VAL A 315 17.29 47.83 13.45
CA VAL A 315 16.46 46.74 13.01
C VAL A 315 15.90 46.02 14.23
N ILE A 316 14.61 45.83 14.29
CA ILE A 316 13.97 45.04 15.36
C ILE A 316 13.26 43.85 14.71
N VAL A 317 13.62 42.66 15.14
CA VAL A 317 13.06 41.36 14.67
C VAL A 317 12.58 40.54 15.86
N LYS A 318 11.73 39.55 15.59
CA LYS A 318 11.26 38.60 16.60
C LYS A 318 12.04 37.30 16.50
N TRP A 319 13.18 37.23 17.14
CA TRP A 319 14.03 36.02 17.18
C TRP A 319 14.36 35.65 18.63
N ASP A 320 14.82 34.41 18.82
CA ASP A 320 15.45 34.00 20.09
C ASP A 320 16.93 34.40 20.05
N GLY A 321 17.27 35.48 20.78
CA GLY A 321 18.62 36.02 20.79
C GLY A 321 19.68 35.00 21.21
N ALA A 322 19.41 34.21 22.24
CA ALA A 322 20.35 33.22 22.74
C ALA A 322 20.60 32.07 21.68
N ARG A 323 19.56 31.65 21.02
CA ARG A 323 19.69 30.66 19.91
C ARG A 323 20.43 31.24 18.70
N ILE A 324 20.21 32.53 18.39
CA ILE A 324 20.94 33.18 17.29
C ILE A 324 22.43 33.40 17.68
N GLU A 325 22.74 33.69 18.92
CA GLU A 325 24.14 33.74 19.39
C GLU A 325 24.80 32.34 19.30
N GLN A 326 24.08 31.27 19.67
CA GLN A 326 24.54 29.88 19.48
C GLN A 326 24.78 29.57 17.99
N LEU A 327 23.87 30.00 17.10
CA LEU A 327 24.02 29.86 15.64
C LEU A 327 25.31 30.54 15.15
N PHE A 328 25.56 31.81 15.56
CA PHE A 328 26.78 32.52 15.19
C PHE A 328 28.03 31.81 15.71
N GLY A 329 28.02 31.37 16.97
CA GLY A 329 29.12 30.60 17.56
C GLY A 329 29.48 29.39 16.75
N ALA A 330 28.47 28.58 16.36
CA ALA A 330 28.68 27.37 15.54
C ALA A 330 29.23 27.69 14.14
N LEU A 331 28.74 28.75 13.49
CA LEU A 331 29.19 29.14 12.15
C LEU A 331 30.60 29.79 12.19
N ILE A 332 30.89 30.64 13.17
CA ILE A 332 32.22 31.25 13.33
C ILE A 332 33.24 30.21 13.74
N ASP A 333 32.92 29.28 14.64
CA ASP A 333 33.82 28.19 15.03
C ASP A 333 34.17 27.30 13.82
N ASN A 334 33.19 26.97 12.99
CA ASN A 334 33.43 26.26 11.74
C ASN A 334 34.36 27.04 10.81
N SER A 335 34.10 28.33 10.59
CA SER A 335 34.93 29.17 9.73
C SER A 335 36.36 29.35 10.26
N LEU A 336 36.54 29.61 11.57
CA LEU A 336 37.86 29.75 12.22
C LEU A 336 38.68 28.45 12.09
N ARG A 337 38.05 27.29 12.15
CA ARG A 337 38.73 26.00 12.04
C ARG A 337 39.36 25.76 10.68
N TYR A 338 38.71 26.20 9.61
CA TYR A 338 39.13 25.91 8.24
C TYR A 338 39.83 27.08 7.58
N THR A 339 39.74 28.31 8.13
CA THR A 339 40.41 29.49 7.59
C THR A 339 41.90 29.49 7.93
N PRO A 340 42.80 29.55 6.93
CA PRO A 340 44.23 29.56 7.19
C PRO A 340 44.69 30.88 7.90
N ARG A 341 45.89 30.87 8.47
CA ARG A 341 46.52 32.06 8.98
C ARG A 341 46.54 33.20 7.94
N ASN A 342 46.34 34.43 8.36
CA ASN A 342 46.13 35.62 7.53
C ASN A 342 44.86 35.59 6.67
N GLY A 343 43.96 34.62 6.94
CA GLY A 343 42.67 34.60 6.32
C GLY A 343 41.69 35.60 6.91
N ARG A 344 40.50 35.63 6.38
CA ARG A 344 39.41 36.50 6.84
C ARG A 344 38.07 35.81 6.84
N ILE A 345 37.24 36.19 7.81
CA ILE A 345 35.84 35.77 7.95
C ILE A 345 35.01 37.08 7.99
N VAL A 346 33.95 37.12 7.18
CA VAL A 346 33.14 38.35 7.00
C VAL A 346 31.69 38.01 7.29
N LEU A 347 31.09 38.73 8.25
CA LEU A 347 29.68 38.64 8.59
C LEU A 347 28.88 39.79 7.99
N GLY A 348 27.73 39.48 7.38
CA GLY A 348 26.84 40.47 6.77
C GLY A 348 25.37 40.27 7.16
N LEU A 349 24.59 41.35 7.06
CA LEU A 349 23.15 41.35 7.27
C LEU A 349 22.50 42.12 6.14
N GLU A 350 21.63 41.48 5.37
CA GLU A 350 20.89 42.07 4.28
C GLU A 350 19.38 41.91 4.48
N SER A 351 18.63 42.98 4.16
CA SER A 351 17.17 42.91 4.12
C SER A 351 16.66 42.30 2.83
N SER A 352 15.69 41.42 2.90
CA SER A 352 15.05 40.78 1.72
C SER A 352 13.55 40.72 1.94
N ARG A 353 12.79 41.72 1.45
CA ARG A 353 11.32 41.82 1.59
C ARG A 353 10.85 41.56 3.04
N ASP A 354 10.32 40.36 3.35
CA ASP A 354 9.81 39.97 4.66
C ASP A 354 10.80 39.13 5.50
N ALA A 355 12.03 38.96 5.03
CA ALA A 355 13.06 38.15 5.64
C ALA A 355 14.40 38.87 5.77
N TRP A 356 15.23 38.38 6.66
CA TRP A 356 16.61 38.84 6.85
C TRP A 356 17.57 37.74 6.42
N ARG A 357 18.60 38.13 5.68
CA ARG A 357 19.66 37.27 5.22
C ARG A 357 20.94 37.56 6.03
N LEU A 358 21.31 36.61 6.89
CA LEU A 358 22.59 36.57 7.56
C LEU A 358 23.58 35.84 6.66
N ILE A 359 24.72 36.42 6.38
CA ILE A 359 25.76 35.91 5.50
C ILE A 359 27.04 35.77 6.27
N ILE A 360 27.67 34.61 6.20
CA ILE A 360 29.03 34.39 6.72
C ILE A 360 29.86 33.84 5.57
N ASP A 361 30.92 34.60 5.24
CA ASP A 361 31.89 34.29 4.22
C ASP A 361 33.25 34.00 4.84
N ASP A 362 33.90 32.94 4.45
CA ASP A 362 35.29 32.66 4.77
C ASP A 362 36.14 32.50 3.49
N ASN A 363 37.46 32.54 3.66
CA ASN A 363 38.40 32.22 2.58
C ASN A 363 39.18 30.91 2.82
N ALA A 364 38.55 29.95 3.48
CA ALA A 364 39.01 28.60 3.58
C ALA A 364 39.17 27.95 2.19
N PRO A 365 39.80 26.78 2.03
CA PRO A 365 40.00 26.13 0.73
C PRO A 365 38.69 25.72 0.00
N GLY A 366 37.53 26.04 0.54
CA GLY A 366 36.24 25.79 -0.08
C GLY A 366 35.79 24.32 0.00
N VAL A 367 34.53 24.06 -0.37
CA VAL A 367 33.90 22.74 -0.41
C VAL A 367 33.30 22.54 -1.81
N ASP A 368 33.29 21.31 -2.29
CA ASP A 368 32.58 20.97 -3.51
C ASP A 368 31.08 21.32 -3.40
N VAL A 369 30.59 22.03 -4.41
CA VAL A 369 29.18 22.48 -4.48
C VAL A 369 28.20 21.31 -4.37
N MET A 370 28.58 20.13 -4.89
CA MET A 370 27.75 18.91 -4.81
C MET A 370 27.62 18.38 -3.38
N LEU A 371 28.57 18.69 -2.50
CA LEU A 371 28.60 18.29 -1.10
C LEU A 371 28.06 19.35 -0.14
N ALA A 372 27.81 20.57 -0.64
CA ALA A 372 27.42 21.73 0.19
C ALA A 372 26.15 21.49 1.05
N GLN A 373 25.17 20.74 0.52
CA GLN A 373 23.97 20.42 1.28
C GLN A 373 24.22 19.40 2.40
N ARG A 374 25.21 18.53 2.24
CA ARG A 374 25.55 17.51 3.23
C ARG A 374 26.32 18.07 4.43
N LEU A 375 26.87 19.27 4.31
CA LEU A 375 27.57 19.93 5.41
C LEU A 375 26.71 20.12 6.67
N PHE A 376 25.39 20.18 6.50
CA PHE A 376 24.42 20.32 7.59
C PHE A 376 23.88 18.99 8.12
N GLU A 377 24.34 17.85 7.58
CA GLU A 377 24.03 16.53 8.13
C GLU A 377 24.83 16.34 9.43
N PRO A 378 24.21 15.83 10.52
CA PRO A 378 24.93 15.57 11.76
C PRO A 378 26.13 14.62 11.52
N PHE A 379 27.27 14.93 12.10
CA PHE A 379 28.55 14.19 12.00
C PHE A 379 29.14 14.08 10.59
N TYR A 380 28.61 14.83 9.63
CA TYR A 380 29.22 14.86 8.30
C TYR A 380 30.57 15.57 8.35
N ARG A 381 31.58 14.94 7.78
CA ARG A 381 32.94 15.49 7.62
C ARG A 381 33.40 15.27 6.18
N SER A 382 34.00 16.28 5.57
CA SER A 382 34.62 16.11 4.25
C SER A 382 35.85 15.23 4.39
N SER A 383 35.91 14.12 3.63
CA SER A 383 36.94 13.08 3.74
C SER A 383 38.35 13.52 3.33
N ASP A 384 38.52 14.72 2.75
CA ASP A 384 39.79 15.14 2.16
C ASP A 384 40.84 15.60 3.18
N ARG A 385 40.52 15.61 4.49
CA ARG A 385 41.46 16.05 5.52
C ARG A 385 41.44 15.16 6.75
N ALA A 386 42.27 14.16 6.70
CA ALA A 386 42.39 13.14 7.75
C ALA A 386 43.01 13.64 9.08
N ASP A 387 43.51 14.88 9.15
CA ASP A 387 44.29 15.38 10.30
C ASP A 387 43.48 16.19 11.36
N GLU A 388 42.19 16.34 11.18
CA GLU A 388 41.38 17.15 12.11
C GLU A 388 40.56 16.30 13.08
N SER A 389 41.21 15.70 14.08
CA SER A 389 40.58 14.98 15.18
C SER A 389 39.66 15.82 16.07
N ALA A 390 39.57 17.12 15.82
CA ALA A 390 38.91 18.09 16.73
C ALA A 390 37.51 18.57 16.31
N ALA A 391 36.94 18.14 15.15
CA ALA A 391 35.62 18.60 14.71
C ALA A 391 34.53 17.58 15.05
N SER A 392 33.54 17.96 15.87
CA SER A 392 32.41 17.09 16.22
C SER A 392 31.45 16.81 15.04
N GLY A 393 31.51 17.62 13.98
CA GLY A 393 30.53 17.55 12.89
C GLY A 393 29.08 17.89 13.30
N LEU A 394 28.89 18.42 14.50
CA LEU A 394 27.57 18.82 15.02
C LEU A 394 27.27 20.31 14.80
N GLY A 395 28.25 21.20 14.79
CA GLY A 395 28.02 22.65 14.79
C GLY A 395 27.15 23.13 13.62
N LEU A 396 27.41 22.68 12.38
CA LEU A 396 26.58 23.06 11.23
C LEU A 396 25.18 22.41 11.29
N ALA A 397 25.05 21.21 11.85
CA ALA A 397 23.76 20.57 12.07
C ALA A 397 22.94 21.33 13.14
N THR A 398 23.58 21.78 14.22
CA THR A 398 23.00 22.66 15.24
C THR A 398 22.56 23.99 14.62
N ALA A 399 23.39 24.58 13.77
CA ALA A 399 23.02 25.79 13.04
C ALA A 399 21.74 25.61 12.22
N ARG A 400 21.65 24.51 11.48
CA ARG A 400 20.45 24.15 10.73
C ARG A 400 19.23 23.95 11.63
N ALA A 401 19.38 23.23 12.73
CA ALA A 401 18.32 22.99 13.70
C ALA A 401 17.75 24.31 14.26
N ILE A 402 18.61 25.26 14.63
CA ILE A 402 18.21 26.58 15.13
C ILE A 402 17.46 27.36 14.04
N VAL A 403 17.97 27.38 12.82
CA VAL A 403 17.36 28.09 11.69
C VAL A 403 15.98 27.54 11.35
N GLU A 404 15.83 26.22 11.29
CA GLU A 404 14.54 25.55 11.05
C GLU A 404 13.54 25.84 12.18
N ALA A 405 13.98 25.85 13.44
CA ALA A 405 13.14 26.22 14.58
C ALA A 405 12.67 27.68 14.54
N HIS A 406 13.41 28.56 13.86
CA HIS A 406 13.02 29.95 13.57
C HIS A 406 12.19 30.07 12.27
N HIS A 407 11.73 28.96 11.68
CA HIS A 407 11.03 28.93 10.40
C HIS A 407 11.83 29.51 9.23
N GLY A 408 13.16 29.43 9.33
CA GLY A 408 14.10 29.91 8.35
C GLY A 408 14.66 28.83 7.45
N ARG A 409 15.66 29.20 6.66
CA ARG A 409 16.39 28.32 5.76
C ARG A 409 17.87 28.64 5.80
N ILE A 410 18.72 27.61 5.74
CA ILE A 410 20.17 27.72 5.69
C ILE A 410 20.71 27.05 4.41
N GLU A 411 21.65 27.70 3.76
CA GLU A 411 22.24 27.23 2.51
C GLU A 411 23.76 27.45 2.55
N ALA A 412 24.49 26.56 1.90
CA ALA A 412 25.92 26.68 1.70
C ALA A 412 26.25 26.82 0.21
N SER A 413 27.18 27.71 -0.09
CA SER A 413 27.65 27.98 -1.45
C SER A 413 29.11 28.42 -1.44
N ARG A 414 29.71 28.61 -2.62
CA ARG A 414 31.07 29.13 -2.73
C ARG A 414 31.08 30.62 -2.32
N SER A 415 32.02 30.97 -1.44
CA SER A 415 32.26 32.36 -1.04
C SER A 415 32.92 33.17 -2.16
N PRO A 416 32.50 34.44 -2.37
CA PRO A 416 33.18 35.34 -3.31
C PRO A 416 34.62 35.67 -2.90
N ILE A 417 35.02 35.42 -1.64
CA ILE A 417 36.35 35.60 -1.15
C ILE A 417 37.21 34.32 -1.17
N GLY A 418 36.63 33.20 -1.72
CA GLY A 418 37.40 32.00 -2.08
C GLY A 418 37.00 30.71 -1.33
N GLY A 419 36.35 30.80 -0.20
CA GLY A 419 36.00 29.66 0.66
C GLY A 419 34.52 29.28 0.65
N LEU A 420 33.94 29.10 1.84
CA LEU A 420 32.55 28.75 2.07
C LEU A 420 31.73 30.01 2.37
N ARG A 421 30.57 30.13 1.73
CA ARG A 421 29.50 31.04 2.11
C ARG A 421 28.38 30.25 2.76
N VAL A 422 28.01 30.59 3.97
CA VAL A 422 26.80 30.15 4.62
C VAL A 422 25.80 31.32 4.63
N THR A 423 24.63 31.07 4.05
CA THR A 423 23.51 32.02 4.00
C THR A 423 22.36 31.51 4.85
N VAL A 424 21.98 32.28 5.86
CA VAL A 424 20.83 31.97 6.71
C VAL A 424 19.73 32.98 6.41
N ILE A 425 18.53 32.51 6.10
CA ILE A 425 17.38 33.33 5.77
C ILE A 425 16.35 33.14 6.87
N LEU A 426 16.05 34.21 7.62
CA LEU A 426 15.11 34.17 8.73
C LEU A 426 13.98 35.17 8.49
N PRO A 427 12.70 34.82 8.79
CA PRO A 427 11.61 35.79 8.77
C PRO A 427 11.83 36.84 9.87
N GLY A 428 11.51 38.10 9.58
CA GLY A 428 11.60 39.15 10.55
C GLY A 428 10.57 39.02 11.69
N ASN A 429 9.39 38.49 11.35
CA ASN A 429 8.32 38.13 12.27
C ASN A 429 7.88 36.70 11.94
N PRO A 430 8.39 35.67 12.61
CA PRO A 430 7.95 34.31 12.41
C PRO A 430 6.48 34.16 12.81
N PRO A 431 5.73 33.24 12.20
CA PRO A 431 4.36 32.95 12.57
C PRO A 431 4.32 32.53 14.05
N THR A 432 3.44 33.16 14.83
CA THR A 432 3.14 32.69 16.18
C THR A 432 2.44 31.34 16.08
N ALA A 433 3.00 30.30 16.73
CA ALA A 433 2.42 28.96 16.80
C ALA A 433 1.04 28.96 17.45
#